data_8d4d2b92792b6cc158770093f45fece9
#
_entry.id   8d4d2b92792b6cc158770093f45fece9
#
_cell.length_a   1.000
_cell.length_b   1.000
_cell.length_c   1.000
_cell.angle_alpha   90.00
_cell.angle_beta   90.00
_cell.angle_gamma   90.00
#
_symmetry.space_group_name_H-M   'P 1'
#
loop_
_entity.id
_entity.type
_entity.pdbx_description
1 polymer ?
#
loop_
_entity_poly.entity_id
_entity_poly.type
_entity_poly.pdbx_seq_one_letter_code
_entity_poly.pdbx_strand_id
1 'polypeptide(L)'
;MEEEINSHLSADRIQSMLRTDRWTIHYRESVDSTNNWARQEAEEGAPDGSVYLADTQTAGKGSRGRSWGSPEGTSISMSLVLRPEIEMSRISMITLVMGLGAADGIRDVTGIDTGIKWPNDVVCRGKKLCGILTEMGPNGDYLVPGIGINVNMDRFSRDLSDKATSVFLE
;
A
#
# COMPACT_ATOMS: atom_id res chain seq x y z
N MET A 1 16.66 -28.04 12.32
CA MET A 1 16.33 -26.69 12.85
C MET A 1 15.66 -25.98 11.72
N GLU A 2 14.32 -26.04 11.67
CA GLU A 2 13.54 -25.19 10.77
C GLU A 2 13.71 -23.76 11.28
N GLU A 3 14.32 -22.89 10.48
CA GLU A 3 14.24 -21.45 10.74
C GLU A 3 12.76 -21.10 10.72
N GLU A 4 12.20 -20.70 11.86
CA GLU A 4 10.92 -20.02 11.89
C GLU A 4 11.06 -18.81 10.94
N ILE A 5 10.44 -18.91 9.79
CA ILE A 5 10.32 -17.79 8.86
C ILE A 5 9.50 -16.75 9.64
N ASN A 6 10.20 -15.78 10.21
CA ASN A 6 9.57 -14.65 10.88
C ASN A 6 8.71 -13.94 9.84
N SER A 7 7.40 -14.21 9.88
CA SER A 7 6.42 -13.74 8.90
C SER A 7 6.13 -12.23 9.00
N HIS A 8 6.73 -11.56 10.00
CA HIS A 8 6.51 -10.15 10.23
C HIS A 8 7.38 -9.29 9.30
N LEU A 9 6.80 -8.18 8.84
CA LEU A 9 7.53 -7.14 8.14
C LEU A 9 8.60 -6.54 9.07
N SER A 10 9.78 -6.25 8.53
CA SER A 10 10.88 -5.63 9.29
C SER A 10 11.32 -4.34 8.59
N ALA A 11 11.17 -3.22 9.28
CA ALA A 11 11.62 -1.92 8.76
C ALA A 11 13.11 -1.94 8.41
N ASP A 12 13.97 -2.44 9.31
CA ASP A 12 15.41 -2.48 9.10
C ASP A 12 15.79 -3.33 7.89
N ARG A 13 15.16 -4.50 7.73
CA ARG A 13 15.38 -5.36 6.58
C ARG A 13 14.95 -4.70 5.28
N ILE A 14 13.76 -4.08 5.26
CA ILE A 14 13.26 -3.36 4.08
C ILE A 14 14.20 -2.18 3.77
N GLN A 15 14.55 -1.37 4.79
CA GLN A 15 15.46 -0.23 4.63
C GLN A 15 16.80 -0.65 4.02
N SER A 16 17.37 -1.77 4.47
CA SER A 16 18.66 -2.28 3.97
C SER A 16 18.62 -2.76 2.51
N MET A 17 17.42 -3.08 1.99
CA MET A 17 17.23 -3.53 0.60
C MET A 17 16.96 -2.38 -0.37
N LEU A 18 16.69 -1.18 0.13
CA LEU A 18 16.44 -0.02 -0.72
C LEU A 18 17.73 0.39 -1.47
N ARG A 19 17.53 0.78 -2.73
CA ARG A 19 18.64 1.23 -3.60
C ARG A 19 18.85 2.75 -3.58
N THR A 20 18.15 3.45 -2.68
CA THR A 20 18.14 4.92 -2.59
C THR A 20 17.85 5.34 -1.16
N ASP A 21 18.44 6.44 -0.73
CA ASP A 21 18.22 7.05 0.59
C ASP A 21 16.96 7.92 0.65
N ARG A 22 16.20 7.95 -0.45
CA ARG A 22 14.97 8.76 -0.55
C ARG A 22 13.88 8.35 0.44
N TRP A 23 13.80 7.05 0.76
CA TRP A 23 12.70 6.48 1.52
C TRP A 23 13.15 6.13 2.94
N THR A 24 12.38 6.55 3.93
CA THR A 24 12.57 6.18 5.33
C THR A 24 11.40 5.31 5.78
N ILE A 25 11.70 4.10 6.25
CA ILE A 25 10.69 3.11 6.61
C ILE A 25 10.34 3.20 8.09
N HIS A 26 9.07 3.38 8.39
CA HIS A 26 8.48 3.31 9.73
C HIS A 26 7.55 2.10 9.80
N TYR A 27 7.62 1.34 10.88
CA TYR A 27 6.83 0.13 11.06
C TYR A 27 6.11 0.11 12.40
N ARG A 28 4.86 -0.38 12.36
CA ARG A 28 4.07 -0.76 13.54
C ARG A 28 3.38 -2.10 13.28
N GLU A 29 3.27 -2.93 14.30
CA GLU A 29 2.57 -4.20 14.21
C GLU A 29 1.08 -4.00 13.88
N SER A 30 0.43 -3.02 14.53
CA SER A 30 -0.98 -2.71 14.32
C SER A 30 -1.26 -1.22 14.38
N VAL A 31 -2.13 -0.76 13.48
CA VAL A 31 -2.66 0.61 13.44
C VAL A 31 -4.16 0.58 13.10
N ASP A 32 -4.86 1.69 13.27
CA ASP A 32 -6.21 1.84 12.71
C ASP A 32 -6.16 1.85 11.17
N SER A 33 -5.27 2.69 10.61
CA SER A 33 -5.01 2.80 9.18
C SER A 33 -3.63 3.41 8.96
N THR A 34 -2.85 2.84 8.04
CA THR A 34 -1.56 3.43 7.64
C THR A 34 -1.72 4.83 7.04
N ASN A 35 -2.84 5.10 6.36
CA ASN A 35 -3.16 6.46 5.86
C ASN A 35 -3.39 7.44 7.02
N ASN A 36 -4.10 7.05 8.07
CA ASN A 36 -4.32 7.91 9.23
C ASN A 36 -2.99 8.20 9.94
N TRP A 37 -2.18 7.17 10.15
CA TRP A 37 -0.87 7.33 10.75
C TRP A 37 0.03 8.24 9.92
N ALA A 38 0.19 7.97 8.62
CA ALA A 38 0.99 8.82 7.72
C ALA A 38 0.48 10.27 7.66
N ARG A 39 -0.84 10.48 7.71
CA ARG A 39 -1.43 11.82 7.76
C ARG A 39 -1.07 12.57 9.04
N GLN A 40 -1.22 11.92 10.19
CA GLN A 40 -0.84 12.51 11.47
C GLN A 40 0.63 12.93 11.46
N GLU A 41 1.52 12.05 11.06
CA GLU A 41 2.95 12.32 10.98
C GLU A 41 3.28 13.45 9.96
N ALA A 42 2.55 13.50 8.83
CA ALA A 42 2.70 14.58 7.86
C ALA A 42 2.29 15.95 8.42
N GLU A 43 1.22 16.00 9.24
CA GLU A 43 0.78 17.20 9.98
C GLU A 43 1.81 17.62 11.05
N GLU A 44 2.54 16.66 11.64
CA GLU A 44 3.63 16.87 12.59
C GLU A 44 4.98 17.17 11.89
N GLY A 45 5.01 17.23 10.56
CA GLY A 45 6.17 17.66 9.78
C GLY A 45 7.04 16.53 9.22
N ALA A 46 6.53 15.30 9.13
CA ALA A 46 7.26 14.21 8.47
C ALA A 46 7.75 14.62 7.08
N PRO A 47 9.00 14.31 6.70
CA PRO A 47 9.58 14.69 5.42
C PRO A 47 8.99 13.92 4.24
N ASP A 48 9.17 14.47 3.02
CA ASP A 48 8.92 13.76 1.77
C ASP A 48 9.69 12.43 1.75
N GLY A 49 9.03 11.35 1.35
CA GLY A 49 9.65 10.01 1.30
C GLY A 49 9.53 9.19 2.58
N SER A 50 8.81 9.67 3.61
CA SER A 50 8.48 8.82 4.76
C SER A 50 7.45 7.76 4.37
N VAL A 51 7.69 6.49 4.73
CA VAL A 51 6.86 5.31 4.41
C VAL A 51 6.42 4.64 5.71
N TYR A 52 5.13 4.44 5.85
CA TYR A 52 4.48 3.89 7.05
C TYR A 52 3.88 2.54 6.72
N LEU A 53 4.39 1.48 7.33
CA LEU A 53 4.00 0.09 7.14
C LEU A 53 3.35 -0.48 8.38
N ALA A 54 2.33 -1.33 8.22
CA ALA A 54 1.76 -2.09 9.31
C ALA A 54 1.38 -3.50 8.86
N ASP A 55 1.51 -4.48 9.77
CA ASP A 55 1.05 -5.85 9.53
C ASP A 55 -0.48 -5.92 9.56
N THR A 56 -1.11 -5.16 10.45
CA THR A 56 -2.57 -5.20 10.65
C THR A 56 -3.16 -3.80 10.64
N GLN A 57 -4.29 -3.65 9.94
CA GLN A 57 -5.13 -2.46 10.03
C GLN A 57 -6.48 -2.81 10.63
N THR A 58 -6.85 -2.18 11.77
CA THR A 58 -8.14 -2.41 12.44
C THR A 58 -9.29 -1.64 11.81
N ALA A 59 -8.99 -0.58 11.06
CA ALA A 59 -9.95 0.27 10.35
C ALA A 59 -9.40 0.73 8.98
N GLY A 60 -8.84 -0.22 8.22
CA GLY A 60 -8.25 0.06 6.90
C GLY A 60 -9.26 0.69 5.95
N LYS A 61 -8.82 1.71 5.21
CA LYS A 61 -9.64 2.52 4.33
C LYS A 61 -9.50 2.11 2.87
N GLY A 62 -10.63 2.07 2.18
CA GLY A 62 -10.72 1.98 0.73
C GLY A 62 -11.38 3.21 0.13
N SER A 63 -11.35 3.33 -1.18
CA SER A 63 -11.99 4.44 -1.89
C SER A 63 -13.51 4.46 -1.71
N ARG A 64 -14.11 5.66 -1.73
CA ARG A 64 -15.57 5.89 -1.64
C ARG A 64 -16.19 5.33 -0.34
N GLY A 65 -15.49 5.46 0.79
CA GLY A 65 -16.00 5.03 2.10
C GLY A 65 -16.02 3.51 2.32
N ARG A 66 -15.42 2.73 1.43
CA ARG A 66 -15.27 1.27 1.63
C ARG A 66 -14.14 0.99 2.62
N SER A 67 -14.20 -0.16 3.27
CA SER A 67 -13.10 -0.67 4.10
C SER A 67 -12.10 -1.45 3.26
N TRP A 68 -10.85 -1.50 3.74
CA TRP A 68 -9.80 -2.40 3.26
C TRP A 68 -9.47 -3.41 4.37
N GLY A 69 -9.70 -4.69 4.12
CA GLY A 69 -9.37 -5.75 5.07
C GLY A 69 -7.88 -6.11 4.96
N SER A 70 -7.20 -6.14 6.09
CA SER A 70 -5.78 -6.53 6.20
C SER A 70 -5.59 -7.41 7.42
N PRO A 71 -6.05 -8.68 7.40
CA PRO A 71 -5.70 -9.62 8.45
C PRO A 71 -4.18 -9.78 8.56
N GLU A 72 -3.70 -10.07 9.77
CA GLU A 72 -2.28 -10.23 10.06
C GLU A 72 -1.60 -11.21 9.09
N GLY A 73 -0.43 -10.83 8.57
CA GLY A 73 0.38 -11.66 7.67
C GLY A 73 -0.19 -11.91 6.27
N THR A 74 -1.34 -11.32 5.93
CA THR A 74 -2.01 -11.59 4.64
C THR A 74 -1.83 -10.52 3.58
N SER A 75 -1.40 -9.33 3.98
CA SER A 75 -1.36 -8.16 3.09
C SER A 75 -0.14 -7.29 3.38
N ILE A 76 0.31 -6.55 2.37
CA ILE A 76 1.16 -5.38 2.58
C ILE A 76 0.25 -4.17 2.66
N SER A 77 0.29 -3.48 3.79
CA SER A 77 -0.40 -2.20 4.00
C SER A 77 0.63 -1.12 4.26
N MET A 78 0.73 -0.18 3.35
CA MET A 78 1.68 0.94 3.47
C MET A 78 1.08 2.25 2.99
N SER A 79 1.57 3.35 3.56
CA SER A 79 1.23 4.70 3.11
C SER A 79 2.50 5.55 3.08
N LEU A 80 2.58 6.45 2.12
CA LEU A 80 3.73 7.33 1.95
C LEU A 80 3.32 8.77 2.26
N VAL A 81 4.25 9.56 2.79
CA VAL A 81 4.14 11.02 2.81
C VAL A 81 4.91 11.56 1.62
N LEU A 82 4.20 12.26 0.74
CA LEU A 82 4.77 12.92 -0.44
C LEU A 82 4.47 14.42 -0.38
N ARG A 83 5.49 15.24 -0.71
CA ARG A 83 5.37 16.70 -0.80
C ARG A 83 5.78 17.17 -2.22
N PRO A 84 5.01 16.75 -3.25
CA PRO A 84 5.39 17.03 -4.62
C PRO A 84 5.11 18.49 -5.00
N GLU A 85 6.03 19.11 -5.70
CA GLU A 85 5.83 20.42 -6.34
C GLU A 85 5.10 20.25 -7.70
N ILE A 86 3.80 19.93 -7.65
CA ILE A 86 2.98 19.71 -8.85
C ILE A 86 1.67 20.50 -8.76
N GLU A 87 1.12 20.85 -9.92
CA GLU A 87 -0.19 21.47 -9.99
C GLU A 87 -1.30 20.56 -9.46
N MET A 88 -2.28 21.12 -8.76
CA MET A 88 -3.44 20.41 -8.20
C MET A 88 -4.17 19.56 -9.24
N SER A 89 -4.23 20.01 -10.50
CA SER A 89 -4.83 19.29 -11.63
C SER A 89 -4.15 17.93 -11.92
N ARG A 90 -2.91 17.75 -11.49
CA ARG A 90 -2.09 16.54 -11.74
C ARG A 90 -2.03 15.57 -10.55
N ILE A 91 -2.64 15.89 -9.42
CA ILE A 91 -2.59 15.05 -8.21
C ILE A 91 -3.15 13.64 -8.46
N SER A 92 -4.19 13.52 -9.28
CA SER A 92 -4.73 12.20 -9.65
C SER A 92 -3.73 11.28 -10.37
N MET A 93 -2.71 11.86 -11.02
CA MET A 93 -1.64 11.08 -11.66
C MET A 93 -0.76 10.36 -10.63
N ILE A 94 -0.61 10.89 -9.41
CA ILE A 94 0.14 10.23 -8.34
C ILE A 94 -0.45 8.84 -8.03
N THR A 95 -1.79 8.74 -7.98
CA THR A 95 -2.46 7.44 -7.79
C THR A 95 -2.09 6.44 -8.89
N LEU A 96 -2.02 6.88 -10.15
CA LEU A 96 -1.62 6.03 -11.27
C LEU A 96 -0.14 5.64 -11.20
N VAL A 97 0.73 6.58 -10.85
CA VAL A 97 2.17 6.32 -10.68
C VAL A 97 2.41 5.30 -9.56
N MET A 98 1.71 5.43 -8.43
CA MET A 98 1.75 4.44 -7.36
C MET A 98 1.23 3.07 -7.82
N GLY A 99 0.17 3.05 -8.61
CA GLY A 99 -0.36 1.83 -9.21
C GLY A 99 0.63 1.13 -10.14
N LEU A 100 1.31 1.89 -10.99
CA LEU A 100 2.37 1.37 -11.88
C LEU A 100 3.52 0.80 -11.05
N GLY A 101 4.02 1.54 -10.05
CA GLY A 101 5.09 1.06 -9.18
C GLY A 101 4.72 -0.21 -8.43
N ALA A 102 3.49 -0.31 -7.92
CA ALA A 102 3.00 -1.53 -7.27
C ALA A 102 2.89 -2.70 -8.28
N ALA A 103 2.37 -2.46 -9.48
CA ALA A 103 2.24 -3.46 -10.53
C ALA A 103 3.60 -3.99 -10.97
N ASP A 104 4.57 -3.11 -11.21
CA ASP A 104 5.94 -3.48 -11.59
C ASP A 104 6.63 -4.24 -10.46
N GLY A 105 6.55 -3.77 -9.22
CA GLY A 105 7.14 -4.47 -8.06
C GLY A 105 6.56 -5.87 -7.85
N ILE A 106 5.24 -6.05 -8.00
CA ILE A 106 4.61 -7.37 -7.94
C ILE A 106 5.13 -8.27 -9.06
N ARG A 107 5.18 -7.77 -10.28
CA ARG A 107 5.66 -8.53 -11.46
C ARG A 107 7.12 -8.94 -11.30
N ASP A 108 7.97 -8.01 -10.87
CA ASP A 108 9.42 -8.25 -10.71
C ASP A 108 9.73 -9.33 -9.69
N VAL A 109 8.95 -9.38 -8.59
CA VAL A 109 9.18 -10.34 -7.50
C VAL A 109 8.51 -11.69 -7.75
N THR A 110 7.32 -11.70 -8.37
CA THR A 110 6.47 -12.90 -8.44
C THR A 110 6.32 -13.46 -9.85
N GLY A 111 6.60 -12.67 -10.88
CA GLY A 111 6.30 -13.04 -12.28
C GLY A 111 4.82 -12.94 -12.65
N ILE A 112 3.94 -12.55 -11.74
CA ILE A 112 2.51 -12.42 -12.00
C ILE A 112 2.26 -11.28 -13.01
N ASP A 113 1.51 -11.56 -14.08
CA ASP A 113 1.11 -10.54 -15.03
C ASP A 113 0.01 -9.66 -14.44
N THR A 114 0.34 -8.41 -14.24
CA THR A 114 -0.52 -7.39 -13.60
C THR A 114 -0.94 -6.32 -14.59
N GLY A 115 -2.16 -5.84 -14.43
CA GLY A 115 -2.70 -4.71 -15.20
C GLY A 115 -3.23 -3.61 -14.29
N ILE A 116 -3.36 -2.40 -14.85
CA ILE A 116 -3.98 -1.27 -14.15
C ILE A 116 -5.46 -1.19 -14.51
N LYS A 117 -6.31 -1.23 -13.50
CA LYS A 117 -7.74 -0.90 -13.64
C LYS A 117 -7.96 0.50 -13.08
N TRP A 118 -8.10 1.43 -14.01
CA TRP A 118 -8.32 2.84 -13.67
C TRP A 118 -9.51 3.02 -12.72
N PRO A 119 -9.47 3.94 -11.73
CA PRO A 119 -8.36 4.89 -11.52
C PRO A 119 -7.30 4.43 -10.50
N ASN A 120 -7.50 3.35 -9.75
CA ASN A 120 -6.75 3.12 -8.51
C ASN A 120 -6.57 1.65 -8.12
N ASP A 121 -6.76 0.72 -9.05
CA ASP A 121 -6.63 -0.71 -8.77
C ASP A 121 -5.55 -1.36 -9.65
N VAL A 122 -4.76 -2.26 -9.05
CA VAL A 122 -3.95 -3.23 -9.80
C VAL A 122 -4.71 -4.55 -9.82
N VAL A 123 -4.77 -5.17 -10.98
CA VAL A 123 -5.54 -6.40 -11.18
C VAL A 123 -4.67 -7.50 -11.80
N CYS A 124 -5.01 -8.76 -11.48
CA CYS A 124 -4.56 -9.94 -12.20
C CYS A 124 -5.80 -10.68 -12.73
N ARG A 125 -5.82 -11.05 -14.00
CA ARG A 125 -6.95 -11.75 -14.67
C ARG A 125 -8.32 -11.11 -14.40
N GLY A 126 -8.35 -9.77 -14.29
CA GLY A 126 -9.56 -9.00 -14.02
C GLY A 126 -9.98 -8.90 -12.54
N LYS A 127 -9.31 -9.61 -11.63
CA LYS A 127 -9.55 -9.55 -10.19
C LYS A 127 -8.58 -8.58 -9.51
N LYS A 128 -9.07 -7.86 -8.49
CA LYS A 128 -8.28 -6.85 -7.76
C LYS A 128 -7.23 -7.53 -6.87
N LEU A 129 -5.97 -7.22 -7.13
CA LEU A 129 -4.81 -7.66 -6.38
C LEU A 129 -4.31 -6.58 -5.43
N CYS A 130 -4.35 -5.31 -5.87
CA CYS A 130 -3.92 -4.17 -5.07
C CYS A 130 -4.89 -2.99 -5.23
N GLY A 131 -5.02 -2.20 -4.19
CA GLY A 131 -5.77 -0.95 -4.20
C GLY A 131 -4.95 0.22 -3.73
N ILE A 132 -5.15 1.39 -4.35
CA ILE A 132 -4.48 2.63 -3.97
C ILE A 132 -5.52 3.65 -3.52
N LEU A 133 -5.26 4.34 -2.41
CA LEU A 133 -6.07 5.44 -1.90
C LEU A 133 -5.17 6.64 -1.61
N THR A 134 -5.22 7.66 -2.46
CA THR A 134 -4.48 8.90 -2.24
C THR A 134 -5.38 9.92 -1.54
N GLU A 135 -4.96 10.34 -0.35
CA GLU A 135 -5.56 11.43 0.41
C GLU A 135 -4.63 12.66 0.34
N MET A 136 -5.20 13.85 0.45
CA MET A 136 -4.46 15.11 0.41
C MET A 136 -4.60 15.84 1.74
N GLY A 137 -3.54 16.50 2.17
CA GLY A 137 -3.56 17.39 3.32
C GLY A 137 -4.55 18.55 3.14
N PRO A 138 -5.06 19.13 4.23
CA PRO A 138 -6.09 20.17 4.17
C PRO A 138 -5.66 21.41 3.38
N ASN A 139 -4.37 21.70 3.37
CA ASN A 139 -3.81 22.85 2.64
C ASN A 139 -3.20 22.46 1.28
N GLY A 140 -3.27 21.19 0.88
CA GLY A 140 -2.67 20.70 -0.35
C GLY A 140 -1.14 20.61 -0.32
N ASP A 141 -0.53 20.71 0.85
CA ASP A 141 0.92 20.76 1.09
C ASP A 141 1.58 19.38 1.17
N TYR A 142 0.78 18.30 1.27
CA TYR A 142 1.23 16.92 1.19
C TYR A 142 0.15 15.99 0.62
N LEU A 143 0.59 14.84 0.15
CA LEU A 143 -0.24 13.73 -0.29
C LEU A 143 0.10 12.48 0.51
N VAL A 144 -0.91 11.66 0.79
CA VAL A 144 -0.75 10.35 1.42
C VAL A 144 -1.35 9.28 0.51
N PRO A 145 -0.57 8.74 -0.44
CA PRO A 145 -0.96 7.54 -1.16
C PRO A 145 -0.82 6.31 -0.27
N GLY A 146 -1.95 5.68 0.05
CA GLY A 146 -2.01 4.38 0.69
C GLY A 146 -2.07 3.27 -0.35
N ILE A 147 -1.32 2.20 -0.13
CA ILE A 147 -1.21 1.04 -1.01
C ILE A 147 -1.50 -0.21 -0.20
N GLY A 148 -2.52 -0.96 -0.60
CA GLY A 148 -2.86 -2.25 -0.03
C GLY A 148 -2.68 -3.36 -1.06
N ILE A 149 -1.82 -4.34 -0.79
CA ILE A 149 -1.57 -5.48 -1.67
C ILE A 149 -2.01 -6.76 -0.98
N ASN A 150 -2.89 -7.54 -1.59
CA ASN A 150 -3.25 -8.86 -1.11
C ASN A 150 -2.12 -9.83 -1.44
N VAL A 151 -1.41 -10.35 -0.43
CA VAL A 151 -0.27 -11.24 -0.63
C VAL A 151 -0.63 -12.69 -0.30
N ASN A 152 -0.85 -12.98 0.97
CA ASN A 152 -1.04 -14.35 1.48
C ASN A 152 -2.52 -14.68 1.78
N MET A 153 -3.47 -13.92 1.26
CA MET A 153 -4.89 -14.25 1.42
C MET A 153 -5.23 -15.50 0.62
N ASP A 154 -5.64 -16.55 1.31
CA ASP A 154 -6.05 -17.85 0.73
C ASP A 154 -7.52 -17.86 0.30
N ARG A 155 -8.32 -16.92 0.82
CA ARG A 155 -9.75 -16.80 0.53
C ARG A 155 -10.27 -15.39 0.74
N PHE A 156 -11.34 -15.08 0.05
CA PHE A 156 -12.11 -13.83 0.19
C PHE A 156 -13.54 -14.14 0.59
N SER A 157 -14.23 -13.16 1.20
CA SER A 157 -15.65 -13.25 1.47
C SER A 157 -16.46 -13.50 0.17
N ARG A 158 -17.64 -14.08 0.27
CA ARG A 158 -18.47 -14.48 -0.89
C ARG A 158 -18.73 -13.34 -1.87
N ASP A 159 -18.87 -12.12 -1.39
CA ASP A 159 -19.10 -10.91 -2.20
C ASP A 159 -17.84 -10.37 -2.90
N LEU A 160 -16.66 -10.83 -2.49
CA LEU A 160 -15.36 -10.46 -3.04
C LEU A 160 -14.67 -11.58 -3.84
N SER A 161 -15.07 -12.84 -3.68
CA SER A 161 -14.39 -14.01 -4.26
C SER A 161 -14.23 -13.96 -5.78
N ASP A 162 -15.16 -13.32 -6.48
CA ASP A 162 -15.10 -13.15 -7.94
C ASP A 162 -14.44 -11.84 -8.38
N LYS A 163 -14.14 -10.94 -7.43
CA LYS A 163 -13.66 -9.57 -7.70
C LYS A 163 -12.26 -9.30 -7.19
N ALA A 164 -11.78 -10.10 -6.24
CA ALA A 164 -10.47 -9.94 -5.62
C ALA A 164 -9.63 -11.21 -5.76
N THR A 165 -8.31 -11.02 -5.72
CA THR A 165 -7.31 -12.08 -5.72
C THR A 165 -6.12 -11.67 -4.86
N SER A 166 -5.17 -12.58 -4.66
CA SER A 166 -3.93 -12.37 -3.93
C SER A 166 -2.75 -12.97 -4.71
N VAL A 167 -1.53 -12.59 -4.32
CA VAL A 167 -0.32 -13.22 -4.86
C VAL A 167 -0.33 -14.73 -4.64
N PHE A 168 -0.83 -15.19 -3.49
CA PHE A 168 -0.92 -16.63 -3.15
C PHE A 168 -1.86 -17.41 -4.07
N LEU A 169 -2.91 -16.79 -4.60
CA LEU A 169 -3.92 -17.44 -5.44
C LEU A 169 -3.58 -17.44 -6.94
N GLU A 170 -2.59 -16.67 -7.39
CA GLU A 170 -2.19 -16.51 -8.80
C GLU A 170 -0.90 -17.25 -9.14
#